data_912d2ff005606e9dd5a56286459f8849
#
_entry.id   912d2ff005606e9dd5a56286459f8849
#
_cell.length_a   1.000
_cell.length_b   1.000
_cell.length_c   1.000
_cell.angle_alpha   90.00
_cell.angle_beta   90.00
_cell.angle_gamma   90.00
#
_symmetry.space_group_name_H-M   'P 1'
#
loop_
_entity.id
_entity.type
_entity.pdbx_description
1 polymer ?
#
loop_
_entity_poly.entity_id
_entity_poly.type
_entity_poly.pdbx_seq_one_letter_code
_entity_poly.pdbx_strand_id
1 'polypeptide(L)'
;IFGFRAFALTVFCVAACMIFEYVFSLIAKKPQTTKDLSAVVTGILLAFNLPVSLPYWMAAVGCFIAIIIVKQLFGGIGKNIVNPAITARVVLLVSFPAAMTTWQTTRFAGDALTGATPLGLIKEGMEVPANIDLFLGNVGGSMGEVSALALLIGFAFLLIKKVVSSIIPLSYLAVVFFFALAVGEDPIFHIFAGGVMLGALFMATDYVTTPVLPPGQIIFGLGCGFITMAIRIWGAYPEGVSFSILFMNILVPHIDRLCDYIIFRVKASKKKAKKALIDNTVEGTK
;
A
#
# COMPACT_ATOMS: atom_id res chain seq x y z
N ILE A 1 4.52 18.96 -9.47
CA ILE A 1 4.48 18.03 -10.60
C ILE A 1 3.18 18.20 -11.38
N PHE A 2 1.99 17.98 -10.84
CA PHE A 2 0.70 18.04 -11.52
C PHE A 2 -0.03 19.40 -11.45
N GLY A 3 0.51 20.38 -10.74
CA GLY A 3 -0.06 21.72 -10.63
C GLY A 3 -1.16 21.86 -9.57
N PHE A 4 -1.90 23.00 -9.64
CA PHE A 4 -2.84 23.41 -8.59
C PHE A 4 -4.02 22.44 -8.40
N ARG A 5 -4.49 21.78 -9.47
CA ARG A 5 -5.62 20.85 -9.40
C ARG A 5 -5.33 19.64 -8.49
N ALA A 6 -4.08 19.10 -8.54
CA ALA A 6 -3.66 18.02 -7.65
C ALA A 6 -3.70 18.43 -6.17
N PHE A 7 -3.20 19.64 -5.89
CA PHE A 7 -3.28 20.21 -4.55
C PHE A 7 -4.73 20.39 -4.09
N ALA A 8 -5.58 20.96 -4.93
CA ALA A 8 -7.01 21.16 -4.63
C ALA A 8 -7.73 19.82 -4.38
N LEU A 9 -7.46 18.78 -5.18
CA LEU A 9 -8.05 17.45 -4.98
C LEU A 9 -7.57 16.82 -3.66
N THR A 10 -6.29 16.98 -3.31
CA THR A 10 -5.75 16.49 -2.02
C THR A 10 -6.42 17.18 -0.84
N VAL A 11 -6.52 18.51 -0.87
CA VAL A 11 -7.21 19.28 0.18
C VAL A 11 -8.68 18.88 0.29
N PHE A 12 -9.35 18.70 -0.85
CA PHE A 12 -10.73 18.23 -0.91
C PHE A 12 -10.90 16.85 -0.26
N CYS A 13 -10.05 15.87 -0.59
CA CYS A 13 -10.13 14.53 0.01
C CYS A 13 -9.89 14.57 1.53
N VAL A 14 -8.93 15.36 1.99
CA VAL A 14 -8.66 15.55 3.42
C VAL A 14 -9.88 16.15 4.12
N ALA A 15 -10.42 17.25 3.58
CA ALA A 15 -11.58 17.91 4.15
C ALA A 15 -12.80 16.98 4.18
N ALA A 16 -13.08 16.27 3.09
CA ALA A 16 -14.18 15.31 2.98
C ALA A 16 -14.04 14.17 4.00
N CYS A 17 -12.84 13.59 4.14
CA CYS A 17 -12.58 12.55 5.13
C CYS A 17 -12.83 13.04 6.56
N MET A 18 -12.35 14.24 6.90
CA MET A 18 -12.58 14.83 8.22
C MET A 18 -14.06 15.14 8.48
N ILE A 19 -14.77 15.67 7.49
CA ILE A 19 -16.20 15.94 7.58
C ILE A 19 -16.99 14.65 7.80
N PHE A 20 -16.71 13.60 7.01
CA PHE A 20 -17.38 12.31 7.18
C PHE A 20 -17.11 11.70 8.56
N GLU A 21 -15.89 11.76 9.07
CA GLU A 21 -15.58 11.26 10.40
C GLU A 21 -16.31 12.05 11.49
N TYR A 22 -16.33 13.39 11.38
CA TYR A 22 -17.02 14.27 12.31
C TYR A 22 -18.54 14.01 12.32
N VAL A 23 -19.17 13.99 11.15
CA VAL A 23 -20.62 13.75 11.00
C VAL A 23 -21.00 12.36 11.51
N PHE A 24 -20.21 11.33 11.19
CA PHE A 24 -20.47 9.98 11.71
C PHE A 24 -20.42 9.93 13.24
N SER A 25 -19.43 10.56 13.84
CA SER A 25 -19.30 10.61 15.31
C SER A 25 -20.50 11.30 15.97
N LEU A 26 -21.02 12.37 15.35
CA LEU A 26 -22.24 13.04 15.81
C LEU A 26 -23.47 12.14 15.73
N ILE A 27 -23.71 11.51 14.57
CA ILE A 27 -24.88 10.64 14.33
C ILE A 27 -24.81 9.41 15.22
N ALA A 28 -23.64 8.78 15.34
CA ALA A 28 -23.43 7.57 16.14
C ALA A 28 -23.30 7.85 17.64
N LYS A 29 -23.34 9.13 18.05
CA LYS A 29 -23.14 9.56 19.46
C LYS A 29 -21.85 9.01 20.07
N LYS A 30 -20.79 8.91 19.26
CA LYS A 30 -19.46 8.45 19.68
C LYS A 30 -18.55 9.63 20.02
N PRO A 31 -17.49 9.41 20.82
CA PRO A 31 -16.48 10.44 21.06
C PRO A 31 -15.86 10.91 19.74
N GLN A 32 -15.58 12.19 19.63
CA GLN A 32 -14.95 12.79 18.46
C GLN A 32 -13.50 12.31 18.33
N THR A 33 -13.18 11.66 17.20
CA THR A 33 -11.85 11.11 16.88
C THR A 33 -11.07 11.98 15.89
N THR A 34 -11.67 13.04 15.35
CA THR A 34 -11.02 13.92 14.35
C THR A 34 -9.68 14.53 14.79
N LYS A 35 -9.46 14.61 16.12
CA LYS A 35 -8.21 15.16 16.70
C LYS A 35 -7.00 14.23 16.53
N ASP A 36 -7.21 12.96 16.25
CA ASP A 36 -6.12 11.99 16.02
C ASP A 36 -5.46 12.12 14.64
N LEU A 37 -6.02 12.95 13.77
CA LEU A 37 -5.57 13.22 12.40
C LEU A 37 -5.51 12.00 11.49
N SER A 38 -6.03 10.85 11.89
CA SER A 38 -6.02 9.63 11.06
C SER A 38 -6.86 9.76 9.80
N ALA A 39 -7.96 10.56 9.84
CA ALA A 39 -8.74 10.88 8.64
C ALA A 39 -7.94 11.76 7.66
N VAL A 40 -7.06 12.63 8.16
CA VAL A 40 -6.17 13.44 7.32
C VAL A 40 -5.22 12.52 6.55
N VAL A 41 -4.57 11.59 7.24
CA VAL A 41 -3.66 10.61 6.62
C VAL A 41 -4.40 9.76 5.58
N THR A 42 -5.60 9.26 5.92
CA THR A 42 -6.42 8.48 4.97
C THR A 42 -6.78 9.32 3.73
N GLY A 43 -7.16 10.58 3.91
CA GLY A 43 -7.50 11.49 2.82
C GLY A 43 -6.31 11.79 1.90
N ILE A 44 -5.12 11.99 2.45
CA ILE A 44 -3.88 12.19 1.68
C ILE A 44 -3.53 10.92 0.89
N LEU A 45 -3.51 9.77 1.54
CA LEU A 45 -3.18 8.50 0.91
C LEU A 45 -4.19 8.13 -0.18
N LEU A 46 -5.48 8.38 0.04
CA LEU A 46 -6.50 8.18 -0.99
C LEU A 46 -6.25 9.12 -2.17
N ALA A 47 -6.08 10.43 -1.93
CA ALA A 47 -5.81 11.41 -2.99
C ALA A 47 -4.61 11.01 -3.84
N PHE A 48 -3.51 10.55 -3.21
CA PHE A 48 -2.31 10.10 -3.93
C PHE A 48 -2.54 8.89 -4.83
N ASN A 49 -3.59 8.13 -4.60
CA ASN A 49 -4.00 7.00 -5.43
C ASN A 49 -5.02 7.34 -6.52
N LEU A 50 -5.44 8.60 -6.63
CA LEU A 50 -6.44 9.04 -7.59
C LEU A 50 -5.80 9.74 -8.80
N PRO A 51 -6.40 9.63 -10.00
CA PRO A 51 -6.07 10.50 -11.12
C PRO A 51 -6.37 11.97 -10.79
N VAL A 52 -5.52 12.88 -11.25
CA VAL A 52 -5.75 14.33 -11.07
C VAL A 52 -7.01 14.81 -11.77
N SER A 53 -7.39 14.14 -12.87
CA SER A 53 -8.62 14.43 -13.65
C SER A 53 -9.91 14.04 -12.96
N LEU A 54 -9.85 13.21 -11.89
CA LEU A 54 -11.05 12.66 -11.26
C LEU A 54 -12.01 13.76 -10.79
N PRO A 55 -13.33 13.65 -11.10
CA PRO A 55 -14.33 14.56 -10.59
C PRO A 55 -14.44 14.52 -9.06
N TYR A 56 -14.61 15.68 -8.42
CA TYR A 56 -14.66 15.78 -6.95
C TYR A 56 -15.75 14.92 -6.30
N TRP A 57 -16.91 14.75 -6.97
CA TRP A 57 -17.97 13.90 -6.43
C TRP A 57 -17.59 12.42 -6.36
N MET A 58 -16.81 11.90 -7.34
CA MET A 58 -16.28 10.54 -7.28
C MET A 58 -15.25 10.40 -6.16
N ALA A 59 -14.38 11.40 -5.99
CA ALA A 59 -13.45 11.45 -4.87
C ALA A 59 -14.20 11.48 -3.52
N ALA A 60 -15.33 12.20 -3.42
CA ALA A 60 -16.18 12.20 -2.22
C ALA A 60 -16.76 10.81 -1.93
N VAL A 61 -17.21 10.07 -2.95
CA VAL A 61 -17.65 8.66 -2.80
C VAL A 61 -16.50 7.81 -2.24
N GLY A 62 -15.28 7.97 -2.75
CA GLY A 62 -14.11 7.28 -2.22
C GLY A 62 -13.84 7.62 -0.75
N CYS A 63 -13.88 8.90 -0.39
CA CYS A 63 -13.71 9.36 1.00
C CYS A 63 -14.79 8.79 1.93
N PHE A 64 -16.05 8.74 1.46
CA PHE A 64 -17.16 8.13 2.21
C PHE A 64 -16.89 6.64 2.47
N ILE A 65 -16.48 5.89 1.45
CA ILE A 65 -16.15 4.46 1.59
C ILE A 65 -15.00 4.27 2.57
N ALA A 66 -13.91 5.03 2.42
CA ALA A 66 -12.74 4.91 3.28
C ALA A 66 -13.08 5.17 4.75
N ILE A 67 -13.78 6.26 5.02
CA ILE A 67 -14.02 6.71 6.40
C ILE A 67 -15.24 6.03 7.01
N ILE A 68 -16.38 6.06 6.35
CA ILE A 68 -17.62 5.52 6.95
C ILE A 68 -17.60 4.00 6.93
N ILE A 69 -17.44 3.40 5.74
CA ILE A 69 -17.61 1.95 5.59
C ILE A 69 -16.42 1.20 6.19
N VAL A 70 -15.18 1.56 5.81
CA VAL A 70 -14.01 0.75 6.17
C VAL A 70 -13.46 1.10 7.56
N LYS A 71 -13.53 2.37 7.98
CA LYS A 71 -12.96 2.78 9.27
C LYS A 71 -14.02 2.83 10.38
N GLN A 72 -15.07 3.61 10.22
CA GLN A 72 -15.98 3.93 11.32
C GLN A 72 -16.98 2.82 11.66
N LEU A 73 -17.51 2.10 10.67
CA LEU A 73 -18.43 0.98 10.91
C LEU A 73 -17.74 -0.19 11.65
N PHE A 74 -16.45 -0.40 11.43
CA PHE A 74 -15.67 -1.41 12.16
C PHE A 74 -15.23 -0.97 13.56
N GLY A 75 -15.48 0.28 13.94
CA GLY A 75 -15.24 0.77 15.29
C GLY A 75 -14.17 1.86 15.42
N GLY A 76 -13.70 2.43 14.32
CA GLY A 76 -12.76 3.53 14.27
C GLY A 76 -11.30 3.09 14.15
N ILE A 77 -10.38 3.97 14.57
CA ILE A 77 -8.94 3.73 14.47
C ILE A 77 -8.54 2.43 15.16
N GLY A 78 -7.67 1.65 14.52
CA GLY A 78 -7.14 0.40 15.08
C GLY A 78 -8.06 -0.82 14.95
N LYS A 79 -9.27 -0.68 14.37
CA LYS A 79 -10.24 -1.78 14.24
C LYS A 79 -10.59 -2.12 12.79
N ASN A 80 -10.06 -1.39 11.82
CA ASN A 80 -10.25 -1.69 10.41
C ASN A 80 -9.48 -2.96 10.01
N ILE A 81 -10.16 -3.85 9.28
CA ILE A 81 -9.59 -5.13 8.81
C ILE A 81 -8.67 -4.90 7.61
N VAL A 82 -8.98 -3.91 6.78
CA VAL A 82 -8.28 -3.57 5.55
C VAL A 82 -7.91 -2.10 5.51
N ASN A 83 -6.91 -1.74 4.71
CA ASN A 83 -6.50 -0.35 4.54
C ASN A 83 -7.62 0.48 3.89
N PRO A 84 -8.10 1.56 4.55
CA PRO A 84 -9.25 2.33 4.08
C PRO A 84 -9.01 3.00 2.73
N ALA A 85 -7.83 3.59 2.51
CA ALA A 85 -7.53 4.30 1.27
C ALA A 85 -7.42 3.33 0.07
N ILE A 86 -6.81 2.16 0.28
CA ILE A 86 -6.72 1.11 -0.75
C ILE A 86 -8.10 0.56 -1.09
N THR A 87 -8.91 0.27 -0.09
CA THR A 87 -10.27 -0.24 -0.33
C THR A 87 -11.10 0.75 -1.13
N ALA A 88 -11.06 2.03 -0.76
CA ALA A 88 -11.75 3.07 -1.51
C ALA A 88 -11.25 3.17 -2.96
N ARG A 89 -9.94 3.10 -3.20
CA ARG A 89 -9.37 3.05 -4.54
C ARG A 89 -9.90 1.87 -5.36
N VAL A 90 -9.90 0.67 -4.78
CA VAL A 90 -10.39 -0.55 -5.47
C VAL A 90 -11.86 -0.41 -5.82
N VAL A 91 -12.71 0.07 -4.90
CA VAL A 91 -14.13 0.29 -5.16
C VAL A 91 -14.33 1.34 -6.26
N LEU A 92 -13.60 2.45 -6.22
CA LEU A 92 -13.68 3.46 -7.28
C LEU A 92 -13.23 2.90 -8.64
N LEU A 93 -12.14 2.10 -8.67
CA LEU A 93 -11.65 1.50 -9.91
C LEU A 93 -12.66 0.54 -10.53
N VAL A 94 -13.33 -0.27 -9.71
CA VAL A 94 -14.35 -1.22 -10.19
C VAL A 94 -15.65 -0.50 -10.60
N SER A 95 -16.03 0.55 -9.86
CA SER A 95 -17.28 1.28 -10.12
C SER A 95 -17.17 2.30 -11.25
N PHE A 96 -16.00 2.93 -11.41
CA PHE A 96 -15.74 4.01 -12.38
C PHE A 96 -14.44 3.78 -13.16
N PRO A 97 -14.29 2.65 -13.86
CA PRO A 97 -13.02 2.27 -14.48
C PRO A 97 -12.51 3.34 -15.45
N ALA A 98 -13.36 3.89 -16.32
CA ALA A 98 -12.95 4.90 -17.29
C ALA A 98 -12.35 6.16 -16.63
N ALA A 99 -12.97 6.67 -15.57
CA ALA A 99 -12.48 7.85 -14.85
C ALA A 99 -11.20 7.55 -14.06
N MET A 100 -11.07 6.33 -13.52
CA MET A 100 -9.92 5.89 -12.72
C MET A 100 -8.70 5.48 -13.55
N THR A 101 -8.86 5.27 -14.86
CA THR A 101 -7.75 4.94 -15.79
C THR A 101 -7.41 6.09 -16.75
N THR A 102 -8.04 7.25 -16.62
CA THR A 102 -7.69 8.45 -17.40
C THR A 102 -6.59 9.23 -16.69
N TRP A 103 -5.36 9.03 -17.16
CA TRP A 103 -4.18 9.63 -16.56
C TRP A 103 -3.77 10.92 -17.22
N GLN A 104 -3.31 11.88 -16.43
CA GLN A 104 -2.68 13.10 -16.93
C GLN A 104 -1.16 12.94 -16.84
N THR A 105 -0.48 13.44 -17.88
CA THR A 105 0.98 13.53 -17.86
C THR A 105 1.44 14.65 -16.93
N THR A 106 2.64 14.51 -16.39
CA THR A 106 3.25 15.55 -15.55
C THR A 106 3.64 16.75 -16.41
N ARG A 107 3.78 17.92 -15.80
CA ARG A 107 4.21 19.14 -16.50
C ARG A 107 5.60 19.03 -17.15
N PHE A 108 6.39 18.05 -16.78
CA PHE A 108 7.73 17.80 -17.29
C PHE A 108 7.76 16.81 -18.46
N ALA A 109 6.65 16.11 -18.73
CA ALA A 109 6.58 15.05 -19.74
C ALA A 109 6.17 15.54 -21.14
N GLY A 110 6.18 16.88 -21.41
CA GLY A 110 5.83 17.46 -22.71
C GLY A 110 4.34 17.77 -22.88
N ASP A 111 3.92 18.06 -24.13
CA ASP A 111 2.60 18.64 -24.46
C ASP A 111 1.43 17.65 -24.41
N ALA A 112 1.66 16.38 -24.11
CA ALA A 112 0.58 15.39 -24.03
C ALA A 112 -0.28 15.60 -22.77
N LEU A 113 -1.53 16.02 -22.94
CA LEU A 113 -2.49 16.26 -21.85
C LEU A 113 -2.98 14.97 -21.18
N THR A 114 -3.00 13.87 -21.91
CA THR A 114 -3.38 12.54 -21.45
C THR A 114 -2.47 11.49 -22.05
N GLY A 115 -2.10 10.49 -21.26
CA GLY A 115 -1.21 9.42 -21.73
C GLY A 115 -1.53 8.09 -21.03
N ALA A 116 -1.12 6.99 -21.67
CA ALA A 116 -1.13 5.69 -21.02
C ALA A 116 -0.09 5.65 -19.89
N THR A 117 -0.35 4.87 -18.86
CA THR A 117 0.67 4.61 -17.84
C THR A 117 1.79 3.75 -18.42
N PRO A 118 3.02 3.80 -17.87
CA PRO A 118 4.11 2.92 -18.31
C PRO A 118 3.72 1.44 -18.32
N LEU A 119 2.91 1.00 -17.34
CA LEU A 119 2.37 -0.37 -17.30
C LEU A 119 1.30 -0.63 -18.36
N GLY A 120 0.54 0.38 -18.78
CA GLY A 120 -0.37 0.28 -19.92
C GLY A 120 0.38 0.12 -21.23
N LEU A 121 1.42 0.93 -21.44
CA LEU A 121 2.26 0.87 -22.64
C LEU A 121 2.90 -0.50 -22.85
N ILE A 122 3.45 -1.11 -21.79
CA ILE A 122 4.06 -2.45 -21.90
C ILE A 122 3.02 -3.51 -22.26
N LYS A 123 1.79 -3.42 -21.74
CA LYS A 123 0.69 -4.36 -22.10
C LYS A 123 0.23 -4.23 -23.56
N GLU A 124 0.32 -3.02 -24.10
CA GLU A 124 -0.01 -2.73 -25.50
C GLU A 124 1.18 -2.99 -26.44
N GLY A 125 2.33 -3.43 -25.92
CA GLY A 125 3.55 -3.69 -26.69
C GLY A 125 4.18 -2.43 -27.28
N MET A 126 3.88 -1.26 -26.68
CA MET A 126 4.45 0.03 -27.09
C MET A 126 5.76 0.32 -26.34
N GLU A 127 6.54 1.27 -26.87
CA GLU A 127 7.77 1.72 -26.21
C GLU A 127 7.47 2.31 -24.84
N VAL A 128 8.23 1.85 -23.84
CA VAL A 128 8.11 2.30 -22.46
C VAL A 128 9.12 3.43 -22.17
N PRO A 129 8.77 4.38 -21.27
CA PRO A 129 9.70 5.42 -20.83
C PRO A 129 10.97 4.83 -20.21
N ALA A 130 12.07 5.57 -20.29
CA ALA A 130 13.32 5.15 -19.66
C ALA A 130 13.16 5.09 -18.12
N ASN A 131 13.91 4.20 -17.46
CA ASN A 131 13.85 4.03 -16.00
C ASN A 131 14.19 5.33 -15.24
N ILE A 132 14.97 6.23 -15.84
CA ILE A 132 15.27 7.54 -15.25
C ILE A 132 14.05 8.46 -15.21
N ASP A 133 13.16 8.39 -16.19
CA ASP A 133 11.93 9.18 -16.24
C ASP A 133 10.93 8.68 -15.19
N LEU A 134 10.86 7.35 -14.98
CA LEU A 134 10.09 6.73 -13.89
C LEU A 134 10.64 7.15 -12.52
N PHE A 135 11.96 7.20 -12.37
CA PHE A 135 12.60 7.60 -11.12
C PHE A 135 12.33 9.07 -10.78
N LEU A 136 12.45 9.96 -11.77
CA LEU A 136 12.25 11.41 -11.59
C LEU A 136 10.77 11.80 -11.56
N GLY A 137 9.92 11.09 -12.32
CA GLY A 137 8.48 11.35 -12.37
C GLY A 137 8.01 12.05 -13.65
N ASN A 138 8.69 11.85 -14.76
CA ASN A 138 8.33 12.42 -16.08
C ASN A 138 7.35 11.50 -16.84
N VAL A 139 6.40 10.89 -16.13
CA VAL A 139 5.47 9.89 -16.68
C VAL A 139 4.04 10.17 -16.25
N GLY A 140 3.07 9.57 -16.96
CA GLY A 140 1.66 9.60 -16.57
C GLY A 140 1.36 8.61 -15.46
N GLY A 141 0.47 8.98 -14.54
CA GLY A 141 0.06 8.12 -13.45
C GLY A 141 -0.77 8.82 -12.39
N SER A 142 -1.00 8.15 -11.25
CA SER A 142 -1.66 8.77 -10.09
C SER A 142 -0.75 9.78 -9.40
N MET A 143 -1.34 10.69 -8.62
CA MET A 143 -0.61 11.80 -8.01
C MET A 143 0.59 11.38 -7.14
N GLY A 144 0.49 10.23 -6.49
CA GLY A 144 1.50 9.76 -5.54
C GLY A 144 2.43 8.66 -6.08
N GLU A 145 2.29 8.23 -7.34
CA GLU A 145 3.10 7.12 -7.85
C GLU A 145 4.18 7.52 -8.86
N VAL A 146 4.06 8.69 -9.47
CA VAL A 146 4.90 9.06 -10.62
C VAL A 146 6.37 9.27 -10.29
N SER A 147 6.74 9.71 -9.10
CA SER A 147 8.15 9.99 -8.74
C SER A 147 8.65 9.05 -7.64
N ALA A 148 9.42 8.04 -8.04
CA ALA A 148 10.06 7.13 -7.09
C ALA A 148 11.04 7.86 -6.16
N LEU A 149 11.75 8.88 -6.67
CA LEU A 149 12.66 9.71 -5.88
C LEU A 149 11.94 10.41 -4.71
N ALA A 150 10.80 11.05 -5.00
CA ALA A 150 10.03 11.75 -3.96
C ALA A 150 9.52 10.78 -2.88
N LEU A 151 9.06 9.59 -3.29
CA LEU A 151 8.61 8.54 -2.38
C LEU A 151 9.76 8.01 -1.51
N LEU A 152 10.95 7.80 -2.08
CA LEU A 152 12.13 7.37 -1.33
C LEU A 152 12.57 8.41 -0.30
N ILE A 153 12.54 9.70 -0.63
CA ILE A 153 12.85 10.79 0.32
C ILE A 153 11.85 10.78 1.48
N GLY A 154 10.56 10.69 1.17
CA GLY A 154 9.51 10.61 2.19
C GLY A 154 9.65 9.37 3.08
N PHE A 155 9.93 8.21 2.49
CA PHE A 155 10.15 6.97 3.22
C PHE A 155 11.41 7.02 4.09
N ALA A 156 12.52 7.56 3.59
CA ALA A 156 13.74 7.77 4.37
C ALA A 156 13.49 8.64 5.60
N PHE A 157 12.70 9.70 5.47
CA PHE A 157 12.28 10.51 6.61
C PHE A 157 11.50 9.69 7.65
N LEU A 158 10.54 8.86 7.24
CA LEU A 158 9.77 8.00 8.16
C LEU A 158 10.64 6.93 8.84
N LEU A 159 11.63 6.37 8.12
CA LEU A 159 12.60 5.44 8.69
C LEU A 159 13.48 6.09 9.75
N ILE A 160 14.02 7.30 9.48
CA ILE A 160 14.84 8.06 10.43
C ILE A 160 14.04 8.38 11.70
N LYS A 161 12.78 8.73 11.53
CA LYS A 161 11.84 8.98 12.64
C LYS A 161 11.35 7.69 13.33
N LYS A 162 11.75 6.52 12.83
CA LYS A 162 11.32 5.19 13.35
C LYS A 162 9.79 5.03 13.36
N VAL A 163 9.09 5.69 12.44
CA VAL A 163 7.64 5.58 12.26
C VAL A 163 7.29 4.30 11.52
N VAL A 164 8.13 3.84 10.61
CA VAL A 164 7.87 2.67 9.75
C VAL A 164 9.03 1.69 9.82
N SER A 165 8.73 0.38 9.76
CA SER A 165 9.73 -0.69 9.62
C SER A 165 10.07 -0.93 8.15
N SER A 166 11.33 -1.23 7.85
CA SER A 166 11.78 -1.57 6.50
C SER A 166 11.48 -3.01 6.07
N ILE A 167 11.00 -3.88 6.97
CA ILE A 167 10.83 -5.32 6.71
C ILE A 167 9.84 -5.56 5.56
N ILE A 168 8.63 -4.96 5.63
CA ILE A 168 7.59 -5.12 4.62
C ILE A 168 8.03 -4.54 3.27
N PRO A 169 8.50 -3.27 3.20
CA PRO A 169 8.98 -2.71 1.94
C PRO A 169 10.07 -3.53 1.27
N LEU A 170 11.08 -3.95 2.03
CA LEU A 170 12.19 -4.72 1.49
C LEU A 170 11.75 -6.10 0.97
N SER A 171 10.92 -6.82 1.73
CA SER A 171 10.40 -8.12 1.29
C SER A 171 9.49 -8.00 0.07
N TYR A 172 8.65 -6.97 0.00
CA TYR A 172 7.79 -6.69 -1.13
C TYR A 172 8.62 -6.40 -2.40
N LEU A 173 9.52 -5.41 -2.33
CA LEU A 173 10.34 -5.00 -3.46
C LEU A 173 11.30 -6.12 -3.91
N ALA A 174 11.83 -6.92 -2.98
CA ALA A 174 12.64 -8.07 -3.32
C ALA A 174 11.90 -9.08 -4.19
N VAL A 175 10.63 -9.41 -3.85
CA VAL A 175 9.83 -10.32 -4.68
C VAL A 175 9.54 -9.71 -6.04
N VAL A 176 9.17 -8.43 -6.10
CA VAL A 176 8.95 -7.75 -7.39
C VAL A 176 10.18 -7.84 -8.27
N PHE A 177 11.37 -7.59 -7.69
CA PHE A 177 12.65 -7.66 -8.40
C PHE A 177 12.94 -9.07 -8.93
N PHE A 178 12.94 -10.07 -8.05
CA PHE A 178 13.30 -11.43 -8.45
C PHE A 178 12.26 -12.10 -9.35
N PHE A 179 10.98 -11.76 -9.17
CA PHE A 179 9.91 -12.27 -10.02
C PHE A 179 10.03 -11.70 -11.45
N ALA A 180 10.25 -10.39 -11.59
CA ALA A 180 10.48 -9.76 -12.90
C ALA A 180 11.68 -10.39 -13.61
N LEU A 181 12.79 -10.57 -12.87
CA LEU A 181 13.98 -11.24 -13.41
C LEU A 181 13.69 -12.68 -13.85
N ALA A 182 12.90 -13.43 -13.11
CA ALA A 182 12.55 -14.83 -13.44
C ALA A 182 11.67 -14.94 -14.70
N VAL A 183 10.86 -13.93 -14.99
CA VAL A 183 9.98 -13.88 -16.17
C VAL A 183 10.72 -13.28 -17.39
N GLY A 184 11.90 -12.66 -17.18
CA GLY A 184 12.67 -12.02 -18.25
C GLY A 184 12.28 -10.57 -18.53
N GLU A 185 11.56 -9.93 -17.60
CA GLU A 185 11.18 -8.52 -17.65
C GLU A 185 12.21 -7.64 -16.92
N ASP A 186 12.21 -6.32 -17.18
CA ASP A 186 13.10 -5.38 -16.48
C ASP A 186 12.67 -5.21 -15.00
N PRO A 187 13.47 -5.67 -14.01
CA PRO A 187 13.12 -5.55 -12.61
C PRO A 187 13.02 -4.10 -12.13
N ILE A 188 13.86 -3.20 -12.65
CA ILE A 188 13.91 -1.79 -12.26
C ILE A 188 12.66 -1.08 -12.75
N PHE A 189 12.23 -1.38 -13.98
CA PHE A 189 10.96 -0.91 -14.51
C PHE A 189 9.80 -1.29 -13.59
N HIS A 190 9.68 -2.57 -13.21
CA HIS A 190 8.58 -3.06 -12.38
C HIS A 190 8.57 -2.47 -10.96
N ILE A 191 9.72 -2.11 -10.41
CA ILE A 191 9.82 -1.41 -9.13
C ILE A 191 9.33 0.04 -9.25
N PHE A 192 9.75 0.77 -10.28
CA PHE A 192 9.45 2.19 -10.40
C PHE A 192 8.12 2.46 -11.11
N ALA A 193 7.61 1.53 -11.93
CA ALA A 193 6.37 1.70 -12.65
C ALA A 193 5.15 1.45 -11.75
N GLY A 194 4.15 2.33 -11.90
CA GLY A 194 2.87 2.24 -11.19
C GLY A 194 3.00 2.37 -9.67
N GLY A 195 1.98 1.92 -8.96
CA GLY A 195 1.84 2.14 -7.53
C GLY A 195 2.72 1.29 -6.61
N VAL A 196 3.73 0.52 -7.09
CA VAL A 196 4.55 -0.37 -6.23
C VAL A 196 5.29 0.41 -5.16
N MET A 197 5.95 1.51 -5.53
CA MET A 197 6.68 2.32 -4.55
C MET A 197 5.76 2.94 -3.51
N LEU A 198 4.64 3.56 -3.92
CA LEU A 198 3.66 4.10 -2.99
C LEU A 198 3.06 2.99 -2.11
N GLY A 199 2.67 1.87 -2.74
CA GLY A 199 2.08 0.73 -2.05
C GLY A 199 3.01 0.08 -1.03
N ALA A 200 4.23 -0.24 -1.42
CA ALA A 200 5.19 -0.93 -0.57
C ALA A 200 5.71 -0.07 0.58
N LEU A 201 5.97 1.23 0.31
CA LEU A 201 6.61 2.11 1.28
C LEU A 201 5.64 2.74 2.29
N PHE A 202 4.38 3.05 1.87
CA PHE A 202 3.44 3.82 2.68
C PHE A 202 2.13 3.10 2.98
N MET A 203 1.63 2.25 2.07
CA MET A 203 0.30 1.66 2.21
C MET A 203 0.33 0.25 2.81
N ALA A 204 1.33 -0.56 2.44
CA ALA A 204 1.56 -1.88 3.01
C ALA A 204 2.23 -1.82 4.39
N THR A 205 2.55 -0.63 4.88
CA THR A 205 3.17 -0.39 6.19
C THR A 205 2.21 0.20 7.21
N ASP A 206 0.90 0.13 6.95
CA ASP A 206 -0.14 0.58 7.88
C ASP A 206 -0.16 -0.31 9.14
N TYR A 207 0.00 0.30 10.32
CA TYR A 207 0.07 -0.41 11.60
C TYR A 207 -1.12 -1.31 11.91
N VAL A 208 -2.31 -0.95 11.43
CA VAL A 208 -3.55 -1.62 11.81
C VAL A 208 -3.78 -2.88 10.99
N THR A 209 -3.37 -2.84 9.73
CA THR A 209 -3.72 -3.86 8.72
C THR A 209 -2.55 -4.76 8.34
N THR A 210 -1.45 -4.70 9.10
CA THR A 210 -0.24 -5.50 8.85
C THR A 210 0.09 -6.41 10.03
N PRO A 211 0.79 -7.54 9.81
CA PRO A 211 1.21 -8.44 10.88
C PRO A 211 2.09 -7.75 11.93
N VAL A 212 1.88 -8.11 13.19
CA VAL A 212 2.63 -7.55 14.32
C VAL A 212 4.05 -8.10 14.39
N LEU A 213 4.24 -9.39 14.09
CA LEU A 213 5.51 -10.09 14.26
C LEU A 213 6.40 -9.97 13.00
N PRO A 214 7.72 -9.78 13.15
CA PRO A 214 8.63 -9.67 12.00
C PRO A 214 8.54 -10.83 10.99
N PRO A 215 8.42 -12.11 11.38
CA PRO A 215 8.19 -13.19 10.42
C PRO A 215 6.88 -13.03 9.63
N GLY A 216 5.83 -12.56 10.29
CA GLY A 216 4.56 -12.26 9.64
C GLY A 216 4.68 -11.12 8.64
N GLN A 217 5.44 -10.08 8.98
CA GLN A 217 5.71 -8.95 8.09
C GLN A 217 6.45 -9.39 6.83
N ILE A 218 7.40 -10.32 6.94
CA ILE A 218 8.09 -10.91 5.78
C ILE A 218 7.09 -11.67 4.90
N ILE A 219 6.28 -12.57 5.49
CA ILE A 219 5.28 -13.35 4.74
C ILE A 219 4.29 -12.41 4.04
N PHE A 220 3.84 -11.37 4.73
CA PHE A 220 2.94 -10.36 4.19
C PHE A 220 3.55 -9.63 2.99
N GLY A 221 4.79 -9.13 3.11
CA GLY A 221 5.49 -8.45 2.03
C GLY A 221 5.77 -9.36 0.82
N LEU A 222 6.20 -10.61 1.07
CA LEU A 222 6.39 -11.62 0.03
C LEU A 222 5.06 -11.89 -0.72
N GLY A 223 3.96 -12.06 0.01
CA GLY A 223 2.63 -12.28 -0.57
C GLY A 223 2.17 -11.08 -1.40
N CYS A 224 2.33 -9.85 -0.90
CA CYS A 224 2.00 -8.64 -1.65
C CYS A 224 2.80 -8.57 -2.96
N GLY A 225 4.11 -8.79 -2.92
CA GLY A 225 4.98 -8.75 -4.10
C GLY A 225 4.60 -9.79 -5.13
N PHE A 226 4.39 -11.04 -4.69
CA PHE A 226 4.00 -12.14 -5.56
C PHE A 226 2.67 -11.88 -6.27
N ILE A 227 1.62 -11.51 -5.52
CA ILE A 227 0.30 -11.25 -6.10
C ILE A 227 0.35 -10.03 -7.03
N THR A 228 1.09 -8.98 -6.69
CA THR A 228 1.26 -7.81 -7.56
C THR A 228 1.84 -8.21 -8.90
N MET A 229 2.92 -8.98 -8.92
CA MET A 229 3.55 -9.41 -10.16
C MET A 229 2.69 -10.40 -10.94
N ALA A 230 2.02 -11.34 -10.25
CA ALA A 230 1.10 -12.26 -10.89
C ALA A 230 -0.04 -11.51 -11.63
N ILE A 231 -0.62 -10.47 -11.01
CA ILE A 231 -1.65 -9.65 -11.64
C ILE A 231 -1.06 -8.84 -12.81
N ARG A 232 0.14 -8.29 -12.68
CA ARG A 232 0.80 -7.53 -13.75
C ARG A 232 1.08 -8.35 -15.00
N ILE A 233 1.58 -9.57 -14.82
CA ILE A 233 1.99 -10.44 -15.94
C ILE A 233 0.77 -11.15 -16.55
N TRP A 234 -0.11 -11.72 -15.73
CA TRP A 234 -1.21 -12.57 -16.20
C TRP A 234 -2.60 -11.96 -16.07
N GLY A 235 -2.75 -10.91 -15.26
CA GLY A 235 -4.05 -10.29 -15.03
C GLY A 235 -4.49 -9.30 -16.10
N ALA A 236 -5.78 -9.00 -16.14
CA ALA A 236 -6.36 -8.01 -17.05
C ALA A 236 -5.98 -6.56 -16.67
N TYR A 237 -5.83 -6.28 -15.38
CA TYR A 237 -5.46 -4.95 -14.91
C TYR A 237 -3.94 -4.74 -14.93
N PRO A 238 -3.45 -3.57 -15.38
CA PRO A 238 -2.01 -3.27 -15.36
C PRO A 238 -1.45 -3.09 -13.96
N GLU A 239 -2.29 -2.69 -13.00
CA GLU A 239 -1.90 -2.44 -11.61
C GLU A 239 -2.45 -3.51 -10.66
N GLY A 240 -1.54 -4.26 -10.01
CA GLY A 240 -1.89 -5.31 -9.05
C GLY A 240 -1.79 -4.88 -7.59
N VAL A 241 -1.15 -3.73 -7.30
CA VAL A 241 -0.74 -3.32 -5.95
C VAL A 241 -1.91 -3.21 -4.97
N SER A 242 -2.97 -2.51 -5.37
CA SER A 242 -4.12 -2.30 -4.48
C SER A 242 -4.84 -3.60 -4.16
N PHE A 243 -5.00 -4.47 -5.15
CA PHE A 243 -5.62 -5.78 -4.96
C PHE A 243 -4.76 -6.69 -4.09
N SER A 244 -3.45 -6.69 -4.29
CA SER A 244 -2.51 -7.51 -3.51
C SER A 244 -2.50 -7.12 -2.04
N ILE A 245 -2.41 -5.83 -1.73
CA ILE A 245 -2.43 -5.35 -0.35
C ILE A 245 -3.78 -5.63 0.30
N LEU A 246 -4.89 -5.35 -0.41
CA LEU A 246 -6.23 -5.63 0.09
C LEU A 246 -6.42 -7.12 0.44
N PHE A 247 -6.01 -8.00 -0.46
CA PHE A 247 -6.09 -9.45 -0.23
C PHE A 247 -5.22 -9.89 0.94
N MET A 248 -3.99 -9.41 1.00
CA MET A 248 -3.08 -9.76 2.09
C MET A 248 -3.53 -9.18 3.44
N ASN A 249 -4.18 -8.01 3.48
CA ASN A 249 -4.78 -7.48 4.72
C ASN A 249 -5.82 -8.45 5.30
N ILE A 250 -6.67 -9.06 4.46
CA ILE A 250 -7.67 -10.05 4.90
C ILE A 250 -6.98 -11.28 5.50
N LEU A 251 -5.79 -11.64 5.01
CA LEU A 251 -5.04 -12.80 5.50
C LEU A 251 -4.22 -12.52 6.77
N VAL A 252 -4.05 -11.27 7.18
CA VAL A 252 -3.23 -10.91 8.37
C VAL A 252 -3.59 -11.71 9.62
N PRO A 253 -4.87 -11.88 10.02
CA PRO A 253 -5.20 -12.67 11.19
C PRO A 253 -4.74 -14.14 11.10
N HIS A 254 -4.70 -14.71 9.90
CA HIS A 254 -4.21 -16.07 9.68
C HIS A 254 -2.69 -16.14 9.73
N ILE A 255 -2.01 -15.13 9.17
CA ILE A 255 -0.55 -15.00 9.21
C ILE A 255 -0.07 -14.86 10.65
N ASP A 256 -0.72 -14.02 11.46
CA ASP A 256 -0.35 -13.82 12.87
C ASP A 256 -0.54 -15.11 13.68
N ARG A 257 -1.66 -15.82 13.50
CA ARG A 257 -1.88 -17.14 14.15
C ARG A 257 -0.81 -18.15 13.76
N LEU A 258 -0.42 -18.21 12.49
CA LEU A 258 0.64 -19.09 12.01
C LEU A 258 1.98 -18.75 12.67
N CYS A 259 2.33 -17.48 12.73
CA CYS A 259 3.56 -17.01 13.37
C CYS A 259 3.59 -17.32 14.86
N ASP A 260 2.49 -17.08 15.58
CA ASP A 260 2.38 -17.40 17.00
C ASP A 260 2.55 -18.90 17.26
N TYR A 261 1.92 -19.75 16.44
CA TYR A 261 2.07 -21.19 16.54
C TYR A 261 3.50 -21.67 16.32
N ILE A 262 4.18 -21.13 15.30
CA ILE A 262 5.59 -21.47 15.01
C ILE A 262 6.49 -21.03 16.16
N ILE A 263 6.33 -19.79 16.64
CA ILE A 263 7.14 -19.26 17.75
C ILE A 263 6.93 -20.06 19.03
N PHE A 264 5.68 -20.42 19.33
CA PHE A 264 5.35 -21.25 20.50
C PHE A 264 6.04 -22.62 20.40
N ARG A 265 5.96 -23.29 19.25
CA ARG A 265 6.64 -24.59 19.05
C ARG A 265 8.18 -24.47 19.19
N VAL A 266 8.79 -23.44 18.61
CA VAL A 266 10.23 -23.21 18.71
C VAL A 266 10.67 -22.95 20.15
N LYS A 267 9.90 -22.15 20.90
CA LYS A 267 10.17 -21.91 22.34
C LYS A 267 10.02 -23.18 23.17
N ALA A 268 9.00 -23.99 22.91
CA ALA A 268 8.78 -25.28 23.62
C ALA A 268 9.91 -26.27 23.32
N SER A 269 10.34 -26.38 22.08
CA SER A 269 11.47 -27.23 21.67
C SER A 269 12.78 -26.80 22.33
N LYS A 270 13.10 -25.50 22.33
CA LYS A 270 14.29 -24.96 23.01
C LYS A 270 14.27 -25.23 24.53
N LYS A 271 13.08 -25.13 25.18
CA LYS A 271 12.95 -25.41 26.60
C LYS A 271 13.17 -26.90 26.90
N LYS A 272 12.68 -27.81 26.06
CA LYS A 272 12.93 -29.27 26.19
C LYS A 272 14.41 -29.59 26.00
N ALA A 273 15.05 -29.03 24.97
CA ALA A 273 16.46 -29.23 24.71
C ALA A 273 17.36 -28.74 25.89
N LYS A 274 17.05 -27.55 26.45
CA LYS A 274 17.77 -27.01 27.60
C LYS A 274 17.61 -27.88 28.85
N LYS A 275 16.40 -28.44 29.08
CA LYS A 275 16.13 -29.33 30.18
C LYS A 275 16.93 -30.64 30.05
N ALA A 276 16.91 -31.26 28.87
CA ALA A 276 17.70 -32.47 28.59
C ALA A 276 19.21 -32.27 28.77
N LEU A 277 19.73 -31.10 28.41
CA LEU A 277 21.16 -30.77 28.63
C LEU A 277 21.51 -30.67 30.12
N ILE A 278 20.64 -30.11 30.94
CA ILE A 278 20.83 -29.98 32.38
C ILE A 278 20.74 -31.36 33.04
N ASP A 279 19.79 -32.19 32.68
CA ASP A 279 19.59 -33.53 33.22
C ASP A 279 20.82 -34.41 32.91
N ASN A 280 21.38 -34.36 31.70
CA ASN A 280 22.60 -35.08 31.30
C ASN A 280 23.86 -34.58 32.02
N THR A 281 23.97 -33.30 32.37
CA THR A 281 25.11 -32.75 33.13
C THR A 281 25.05 -33.17 34.59
N VAL A 282 23.87 -33.35 35.16
CA VAL A 282 23.68 -33.80 36.54
C VAL A 282 23.98 -35.31 36.70
N GLU A 283 23.67 -36.12 35.69
CA GLU A 283 23.98 -37.56 35.70
C GLU A 283 25.45 -37.88 35.45
N GLY A 284 26.16 -37.03 34.66
CA GLY A 284 27.59 -37.19 34.39
C GLY A 284 28.52 -36.77 35.54
N THR A 285 27.96 -36.17 36.60
CA THR A 285 28.72 -35.74 37.81
C THR A 285 28.52 -36.66 39.02
N LYS A 286 27.81 -37.75 38.86
CA LYS A 286 27.73 -38.84 39.84
C LYS A 286 28.61 -40.02 39.41
#